data_085562c688acbc7c1263fd29170e3777
#
_entry.id   085562c688acbc7c1263fd29170e3777
#
_cell.length_a   1.000
_cell.length_b   1.000
_cell.length_c   1.000
_cell.angle_alpha   90.00
_cell.angle_beta   90.00
_cell.angle_gamma   90.00
#
_symmetry.space_group_name_H-M   'P 1'
#
loop_
_entity.id
_entity.type
_entity.pdbx_description
1 polymer ?
#
loop_
_entity_poly.entity_id
_entity_poly.type
_entity_poly.pdbx_seq_one_letter_code
_entity_poly.pdbx_strand_id
1 'polypeptide(L)'
;MKIIHCADIHLDSKMSANLTKEKARERKTELLTTFQNMVTYGAEQGVAAIIIAGDLFDTKNVSATARNVVKDLIQGHPKIAFYYLQGNHDEGSFTSGLSELPENLHLFGNNWTSYELSGTENTSGKGVAVTGVELTPENSGSIYNTLSLDVDQCNIVVLHGQESEYSARDKAEIIHLTALKNKGIDYLALGHIHSYKKERLDARGVYCYPGCLEGRGFDECGEHGFVMLDIDELTGTIDSTFIPFASRKLYTIPVDITGCESTTEIMERMRAETAGKGYPEKSLIKYELVGKIDVESEKDIDFLLHQFSHLFYFVKIKDSSEYLVDYAAFAKDKSLKGEFIRTVMGLSLIHISEPTRHAQIS
;
A
#
# COMPACT_ATOMS: atom_id res chain seq x y z
N MET A 1 -23.79 -11.03 9.87
CA MET A 1 -22.85 -11.67 8.92
C MET A 1 -21.53 -10.93 8.95
N LYS A 2 -20.39 -11.65 8.91
CA LYS A 2 -19.05 -11.02 8.87
C LYS A 2 -18.37 -11.27 7.53
N ILE A 3 -17.66 -10.27 7.00
CA ILE A 3 -16.92 -10.36 5.74
C ILE A 3 -15.56 -9.68 5.92
N ILE A 4 -14.49 -10.27 5.40
CA ILE A 4 -13.18 -9.61 5.29
C ILE A 4 -13.09 -8.92 3.94
N HIS A 5 -12.63 -7.67 3.93
CA HIS A 5 -12.19 -6.94 2.75
C HIS A 5 -10.68 -6.70 2.82
N CYS A 6 -9.94 -7.28 1.89
CA CYS A 6 -8.50 -7.08 1.70
C CYS A 6 -8.20 -6.73 0.24
N ALA A 7 -7.04 -6.16 -0.01
CA ALA A 7 -6.54 -5.80 -1.32
C ALA A 7 -5.00 -5.69 -1.30
N ASP A 8 -4.38 -5.53 -2.45
CA ASP A 8 -2.97 -5.15 -2.59
C ASP A 8 -2.03 -6.05 -1.77
N ILE A 9 -2.30 -7.36 -1.83
CA ILE A 9 -1.53 -8.34 -1.05
C ILE A 9 -0.16 -8.57 -1.68
N HIS A 10 -0.09 -8.50 -3.02
CA HIS A 10 1.14 -8.60 -3.80
C HIS A 10 2.00 -9.81 -3.46
N LEU A 11 1.36 -10.98 -3.33
CA LEU A 11 2.08 -12.23 -3.15
C LEU A 11 3.12 -12.40 -4.25
N ASP A 12 4.21 -13.06 -3.95
CA ASP A 12 5.34 -13.28 -4.85
C ASP A 12 6.16 -12.00 -5.20
N SER A 13 5.90 -10.89 -4.50
CA SER A 13 6.69 -9.67 -4.63
C SER A 13 8.17 -9.91 -4.40
N LYS A 14 9.02 -9.24 -5.19
CA LYS A 14 10.47 -9.40 -5.11
C LYS A 14 11.07 -8.91 -3.80
N MET A 15 10.40 -8.03 -3.04
CA MET A 15 10.87 -7.45 -1.78
C MET A 15 12.31 -6.91 -1.84
N SER A 16 12.77 -6.53 -3.04
CA SER A 16 14.19 -6.29 -3.31
C SER A 16 14.66 -4.86 -2.99
N ALA A 17 13.77 -3.95 -2.64
CA ALA A 17 14.12 -2.58 -2.36
C ALA A 17 14.89 -2.48 -1.03
N ASN A 18 16.21 -2.56 -1.12
CA ASN A 18 17.16 -2.31 -0.02
C ASN A 18 17.38 -3.45 0.98
N LEU A 19 16.76 -4.62 0.82
CA LEU A 19 17.00 -5.78 1.66
C LEU A 19 18.11 -6.68 1.09
N THR A 20 18.82 -7.40 1.97
CA THR A 20 19.68 -8.50 1.53
C THR A 20 18.84 -9.59 0.87
N LYS A 21 19.45 -10.42 0.01
CA LYS A 21 18.74 -11.52 -0.65
C LYS A 21 18.05 -12.47 0.33
N GLU A 22 18.67 -12.70 1.49
CA GLU A 22 18.14 -13.54 2.55
C GLU A 22 16.88 -12.91 3.19
N LYS A 23 16.98 -11.66 3.63
CA LYS A 23 15.84 -10.91 4.21
C LYS A 23 14.71 -10.71 3.21
N ALA A 24 15.01 -10.49 1.93
CA ALA A 24 14.00 -10.42 0.89
C ALA A 24 13.23 -11.75 0.74
N ARG A 25 13.93 -12.90 0.81
CA ARG A 25 13.30 -14.23 0.80
C ARG A 25 12.43 -14.45 2.05
N GLU A 26 12.93 -14.07 3.23
CA GLU A 26 12.19 -14.14 4.49
C GLU A 26 10.90 -13.31 4.42
N ARG A 27 10.99 -12.05 4.01
CA ARG A 27 9.83 -11.16 3.84
C ARG A 27 8.80 -11.70 2.84
N LYS A 28 9.26 -12.30 1.75
CA LYS A 28 8.37 -12.95 0.77
C LYS A 28 7.60 -14.11 1.40
N THR A 29 8.25 -14.91 2.24
CA THR A 29 7.59 -16.01 2.97
C THR A 29 6.62 -15.46 4.03
N GLU A 30 7.00 -14.41 4.74
CA GLU A 30 6.14 -13.74 5.72
C GLU A 30 4.85 -13.23 5.09
N LEU A 31 4.94 -12.58 3.93
CA LEU A 31 3.76 -12.07 3.21
C LEU A 31 2.74 -13.20 2.92
N LEU A 32 3.23 -14.34 2.45
CA LEU A 32 2.39 -15.53 2.21
C LEU A 32 1.80 -16.06 3.54
N THR A 33 2.61 -16.11 4.59
CA THR A 33 2.18 -16.56 5.92
C THR A 33 1.14 -15.60 6.52
N THR A 34 1.30 -14.30 6.37
CA THR A 34 0.33 -13.31 6.84
C THR A 34 -1.01 -13.48 6.12
N PHE A 35 -0.99 -13.75 4.82
CA PHE A 35 -2.22 -14.05 4.07
C PHE A 35 -2.90 -15.34 4.57
N GLN A 36 -2.13 -16.41 4.79
CA GLN A 36 -2.66 -17.66 5.38
C GLN A 36 -3.27 -17.43 6.76
N ASN A 37 -2.58 -16.67 7.61
CA ASN A 37 -3.06 -16.33 8.95
C ASN A 37 -4.34 -15.48 8.91
N MET A 38 -4.47 -14.56 7.94
CA MET A 38 -5.70 -13.77 7.75
C MET A 38 -6.89 -14.66 7.40
N VAL A 39 -6.72 -15.63 6.50
CA VAL A 39 -7.79 -16.56 6.14
C VAL A 39 -8.16 -17.46 7.33
N THR A 40 -7.16 -17.95 8.06
CA THR A 40 -7.38 -18.75 9.28
C THR A 40 -8.14 -17.93 10.34
N TYR A 41 -7.72 -16.69 10.58
CA TYR A 41 -8.42 -15.75 11.45
C TYR A 41 -9.87 -15.54 11.01
N GLY A 42 -10.10 -15.37 9.70
CA GLY A 42 -11.45 -15.27 9.15
C GLY A 42 -12.29 -16.50 9.47
N ALA A 43 -11.75 -17.70 9.31
CA ALA A 43 -12.43 -18.94 9.65
C ALA A 43 -12.76 -19.03 11.14
N GLU A 44 -11.84 -18.64 12.03
CA GLU A 44 -12.05 -18.59 13.47
C GLU A 44 -13.12 -17.56 13.89
N GLN A 45 -13.19 -16.44 13.17
CA GLN A 45 -14.21 -15.40 13.40
C GLN A 45 -15.56 -15.74 12.76
N GLY A 46 -15.65 -16.85 12.01
CA GLY A 46 -16.87 -17.29 11.34
C GLY A 46 -17.28 -16.35 10.20
N VAL A 47 -16.32 -15.83 9.43
CA VAL A 47 -16.65 -14.97 8.27
C VAL A 47 -17.36 -15.78 7.18
N ALA A 48 -18.39 -15.20 6.58
CA ALA A 48 -19.11 -15.79 5.46
C ALA A 48 -18.31 -15.64 4.15
N ALA A 49 -17.55 -14.56 4.03
CA ALA A 49 -16.80 -14.27 2.81
C ALA A 49 -15.48 -13.51 3.04
N ILE A 50 -14.59 -13.61 2.06
CA ILE A 50 -13.39 -12.78 1.92
C ILE A 50 -13.43 -12.13 0.54
N ILE A 51 -13.40 -10.81 0.50
CA ILE A 51 -13.31 -9.99 -0.72
C ILE A 51 -11.85 -9.61 -0.92
N ILE A 52 -11.29 -9.97 -2.07
CA ILE A 52 -9.95 -9.59 -2.51
C ILE A 52 -10.13 -8.57 -3.65
N ALA A 53 -9.98 -7.29 -3.32
CA ALA A 53 -10.24 -6.20 -4.24
C ALA A 53 -9.01 -5.84 -5.09
N GLY A 54 -8.42 -6.83 -5.75
CA GLY A 54 -7.31 -6.71 -6.69
C GLY A 54 -5.92 -6.85 -6.07
N ASP A 55 -4.95 -7.03 -6.96
CA ASP A 55 -3.52 -7.13 -6.67
C ASP A 55 -3.18 -8.20 -5.62
N LEU A 56 -3.74 -9.40 -5.82
CA LEU A 56 -3.39 -10.56 -5.02
C LEU A 56 -1.93 -10.98 -5.26
N PHE A 57 -1.42 -10.82 -6.48
CA PHE A 57 -0.03 -11.12 -6.86
C PHE A 57 0.66 -9.88 -7.44
N ASP A 58 1.99 -9.84 -7.35
CA ASP A 58 2.82 -8.71 -7.81
C ASP A 58 3.38 -8.89 -9.23
N THR A 59 3.16 -10.03 -9.87
CA THR A 59 3.75 -10.34 -11.17
C THR A 59 2.82 -11.18 -12.04
N LYS A 60 2.92 -10.99 -13.36
CA LYS A 60 2.24 -11.85 -14.35
C LYS A 60 2.74 -13.32 -14.29
N ASN A 61 3.94 -13.56 -13.79
CA ASN A 61 4.56 -14.88 -13.67
C ASN A 61 4.59 -15.34 -12.21
N VAL A 62 3.42 -15.68 -11.69
CA VAL A 62 3.26 -16.19 -10.32
C VAL A 62 3.95 -17.54 -10.17
N SER A 63 4.71 -17.71 -9.09
CA SER A 63 5.34 -19.01 -8.79
C SER A 63 4.27 -20.09 -8.56
N ALA A 64 4.56 -21.31 -9.00
CA ALA A 64 3.66 -22.45 -8.77
C ALA A 64 3.38 -22.65 -7.26
N THR A 65 4.38 -22.39 -6.42
CA THR A 65 4.25 -22.48 -4.96
C THR A 65 3.21 -21.51 -4.43
N ALA A 66 3.30 -20.20 -4.76
CA ALA A 66 2.36 -19.19 -4.28
C ALA A 66 0.94 -19.49 -4.79
N ARG A 67 0.81 -19.86 -6.07
CA ARG A 67 -0.48 -20.22 -6.67
C ARG A 67 -1.14 -21.42 -5.98
N ASN A 68 -0.37 -22.49 -5.76
CA ASN A 68 -0.90 -23.71 -5.13
C ASN A 68 -1.29 -23.44 -3.67
N VAL A 69 -0.48 -22.68 -2.92
CA VAL A 69 -0.83 -22.32 -1.53
C VAL A 69 -2.14 -21.56 -1.49
N VAL A 70 -2.34 -20.57 -2.36
CA VAL A 70 -3.61 -19.81 -2.40
C VAL A 70 -4.77 -20.71 -2.78
N LYS A 71 -4.61 -21.57 -3.80
CA LYS A 71 -5.63 -22.53 -4.20
C LYS A 71 -6.01 -23.48 -3.05
N ASP A 72 -5.01 -24.10 -2.42
CA ASP A 72 -5.21 -25.07 -1.33
C ASP A 72 -5.88 -24.38 -0.13
N LEU A 73 -5.53 -23.12 0.13
CA LEU A 73 -6.13 -22.33 1.19
C LEU A 73 -7.64 -22.06 0.93
N ILE A 74 -7.99 -21.70 -0.28
CA ILE A 74 -9.40 -21.48 -0.69
C ILE A 74 -10.17 -22.79 -0.58
N GLN A 75 -9.65 -23.90 -1.15
CA GLN A 75 -10.29 -25.21 -1.09
C GLN A 75 -10.39 -25.75 0.34
N GLY A 76 -9.40 -25.46 1.19
CA GLY A 76 -9.40 -25.85 2.61
C GLY A 76 -10.45 -25.15 3.47
N HIS A 77 -11.06 -24.08 2.97
CA HIS A 77 -12.08 -23.30 3.68
C HIS A 77 -13.41 -23.25 2.92
N PRO A 78 -14.08 -24.40 2.65
CA PRO A 78 -15.25 -24.44 1.76
C PRO A 78 -16.48 -23.69 2.28
N LYS A 79 -16.49 -23.28 3.55
CA LYS A 79 -17.56 -22.49 4.16
C LYS A 79 -17.38 -20.98 3.95
N ILE A 80 -16.23 -20.54 3.45
CA ILE A 80 -15.93 -19.14 3.16
C ILE A 80 -16.03 -18.94 1.66
N ALA A 81 -16.87 -18.01 1.20
CA ALA A 81 -16.89 -17.59 -0.20
C ALA A 81 -15.72 -16.60 -0.44
N PHE A 82 -14.96 -16.82 -1.48
CA PHE A 82 -13.88 -15.91 -1.89
C PHE A 82 -14.33 -15.16 -3.14
N TYR A 83 -14.41 -13.83 -3.04
CA TYR A 83 -14.69 -12.94 -4.16
C TYR A 83 -13.40 -12.28 -4.60
N TYR A 84 -12.94 -12.61 -5.79
CA TYR A 84 -11.68 -12.13 -6.32
C TYR A 84 -11.88 -11.26 -7.55
N LEU A 85 -11.46 -10.01 -7.45
CA LEU A 85 -11.31 -9.08 -8.55
C LEU A 85 -9.82 -9.02 -8.93
N GLN A 86 -9.50 -9.09 -10.22
CA GLN A 86 -8.12 -8.89 -10.66
C GLN A 86 -7.74 -7.41 -10.59
N GLY A 87 -6.51 -7.12 -10.12
CA GLY A 87 -5.90 -5.82 -10.21
C GLY A 87 -5.01 -5.68 -11.43
N ASN A 88 -4.37 -4.54 -11.58
CA ASN A 88 -3.50 -4.25 -12.71
C ASN A 88 -2.20 -5.08 -12.71
N HIS A 89 -1.79 -5.63 -11.57
CA HIS A 89 -0.65 -6.55 -11.46
C HIS A 89 -1.00 -8.01 -11.70
N ASP A 90 -2.27 -8.40 -11.58
CA ASP A 90 -2.74 -9.79 -11.58
C ASP A 90 -3.02 -10.37 -12.97
N GLU A 91 -2.98 -9.61 -14.06
CA GLU A 91 -3.47 -9.98 -15.40
C GLU A 91 -3.18 -11.45 -15.77
N GLY A 92 -4.21 -12.30 -15.67
CA GLY A 92 -4.17 -13.72 -16.04
C GLY A 92 -3.28 -14.63 -15.18
N SER A 93 -2.68 -14.12 -14.12
CA SER A 93 -1.60 -14.81 -13.41
C SER A 93 -2.04 -15.96 -12.51
N PHE A 94 -3.21 -15.84 -11.90
CA PHE A 94 -3.73 -16.83 -10.95
C PHE A 94 -4.57 -17.91 -11.65
N THR A 95 -5.62 -17.48 -12.32
CA THR A 95 -6.64 -18.38 -12.88
C THR A 95 -6.15 -19.19 -14.08
N SER A 96 -5.29 -18.62 -14.93
CA SER A 96 -4.74 -19.30 -16.11
C SER A 96 -3.87 -20.54 -15.79
N GLY A 97 -3.39 -20.64 -14.57
CA GLY A 97 -2.56 -21.77 -14.14
C GLY A 97 -3.31 -22.83 -13.31
N LEU A 98 -4.62 -22.67 -13.13
CA LEU A 98 -5.44 -23.64 -12.41
C LEU A 98 -6.15 -24.56 -13.40
N SER A 99 -6.02 -25.88 -13.20
CA SER A 99 -6.76 -26.88 -13.99
C SER A 99 -8.28 -26.84 -13.70
N GLU A 100 -8.62 -26.54 -12.44
CA GLU A 100 -10.00 -26.39 -11.96
C GLU A 100 -10.07 -25.27 -10.93
N LEU A 101 -11.08 -24.44 -11.00
CA LEU A 101 -11.35 -23.40 -10.00
C LEU A 101 -12.02 -24.02 -8.77
N PRO A 102 -11.63 -23.61 -7.54
CA PRO A 102 -12.38 -23.96 -6.33
C PRO A 102 -13.85 -23.52 -6.43
N GLU A 103 -14.79 -24.35 -5.98
CA GLU A 103 -16.24 -24.05 -6.04
C GLU A 103 -16.62 -22.80 -5.25
N ASN A 104 -15.87 -22.48 -4.19
CA ASN A 104 -16.07 -21.31 -3.35
C ASN A 104 -15.26 -20.07 -3.79
N LEU A 105 -14.66 -20.10 -4.98
CA LEU A 105 -13.98 -18.97 -5.61
C LEU A 105 -14.86 -18.34 -6.68
N HIS A 106 -15.26 -17.10 -6.47
CA HIS A 106 -16.08 -16.31 -7.36
C HIS A 106 -15.22 -15.21 -8.00
N LEU A 107 -15.26 -15.15 -9.34
CA LEU A 107 -14.44 -14.21 -10.13
C LEU A 107 -15.33 -13.13 -10.72
N PHE A 108 -14.79 -11.93 -10.81
CA PHE A 108 -15.37 -10.85 -11.59
C PHE A 108 -14.68 -10.76 -12.96
N GLY A 109 -15.37 -10.17 -13.91
CA GLY A 109 -14.86 -9.97 -15.28
C GLY A 109 -15.17 -8.55 -15.76
N ASN A 110 -15.10 -8.35 -17.07
CA ASN A 110 -15.22 -7.01 -17.71
C ASN A 110 -16.66 -6.46 -17.75
N ASN A 111 -17.65 -7.21 -17.23
CA ASN A 111 -19.02 -6.78 -17.05
C ASN A 111 -19.42 -6.94 -15.58
N TRP A 112 -20.35 -6.11 -15.11
CA TRP A 112 -20.90 -6.26 -13.77
C TRP A 112 -21.41 -7.66 -13.52
N THR A 113 -20.87 -8.31 -12.52
CA THR A 113 -21.30 -9.62 -12.04
C THR A 113 -21.67 -9.48 -10.57
N SER A 114 -22.84 -9.99 -10.21
CA SER A 114 -23.37 -9.94 -8.86
C SER A 114 -23.54 -11.35 -8.31
N TYR A 115 -23.11 -11.55 -7.07
CA TYR A 115 -23.26 -12.78 -6.32
C TYR A 115 -24.05 -12.49 -5.05
N GLU A 116 -25.06 -13.31 -4.79
CA GLU A 116 -25.81 -13.23 -3.55
C GLU A 116 -25.17 -14.07 -2.47
N LEU A 117 -24.91 -13.46 -1.32
CA LEU A 117 -24.55 -14.16 -0.09
C LEU A 117 -25.84 -14.53 0.63
N SER A 118 -26.15 -15.83 0.64
CA SER A 118 -27.26 -16.35 1.42
C SER A 118 -26.93 -16.22 2.91
N GLY A 119 -27.68 -15.39 3.61
CA GLY A 119 -27.66 -15.36 5.08
C GLY A 119 -28.13 -16.68 5.67
N THR A 120 -27.77 -16.94 6.92
CA THR A 120 -28.30 -18.08 7.68
C THR A 120 -29.82 -18.05 7.65
N GLU A 121 -30.43 -19.10 7.18
CA GLU A 121 -31.85 -19.56 7.16
C GLU A 121 -33.03 -18.60 7.53
N ASN A 122 -32.78 -17.33 7.81
CA ASN A 122 -33.79 -16.34 8.17
C ASN A 122 -34.28 -15.59 6.91
N THR A 123 -35.38 -16.08 6.36
CA THR A 123 -36.06 -15.57 5.18
C THR A 123 -36.64 -14.15 5.28
N SER A 124 -36.39 -13.41 6.36
CA SER A 124 -36.92 -12.05 6.59
C SER A 124 -35.87 -10.94 6.63
N GLY A 125 -34.59 -11.25 6.40
CA GLY A 125 -33.52 -10.27 6.35
C GLY A 125 -33.30 -9.67 4.96
N LYS A 126 -32.54 -8.59 4.88
CA LYS A 126 -32.02 -8.05 3.63
C LYS A 126 -30.95 -8.96 3.07
N GLY A 127 -31.07 -9.37 1.81
CA GLY A 127 -30.01 -10.07 1.10
C GLY A 127 -28.74 -9.23 1.05
N VAL A 128 -27.59 -9.89 1.03
CA VAL A 128 -26.28 -9.22 0.82
C VAL A 128 -25.79 -9.59 -0.56
N ALA A 129 -25.57 -8.58 -1.40
CA ALA A 129 -25.04 -8.77 -2.75
C ALA A 129 -23.61 -8.23 -2.85
N VAL A 130 -22.70 -9.02 -3.45
CA VAL A 130 -21.34 -8.60 -3.78
C VAL A 130 -21.25 -8.46 -5.30
N THR A 131 -21.11 -7.23 -5.79
CA THR A 131 -21.12 -6.89 -7.21
C THR A 131 -19.79 -6.29 -7.61
N GLY A 132 -19.15 -6.81 -8.64
CA GLY A 132 -17.85 -6.32 -9.07
C GLY A 132 -17.68 -6.28 -10.58
N VAL A 133 -16.70 -5.52 -11.04
CA VAL A 133 -16.28 -5.47 -12.45
C VAL A 133 -14.80 -5.10 -12.55
N GLU A 134 -14.09 -5.75 -13.45
CA GLU A 134 -12.73 -5.37 -13.80
C GLU A 134 -12.78 -4.15 -14.73
N LEU A 135 -12.10 -3.08 -14.33
CA LEU A 135 -11.96 -1.88 -15.15
C LEU A 135 -10.91 -2.12 -16.23
N THR A 136 -11.29 -1.86 -17.48
CA THR A 136 -10.39 -1.94 -18.64
C THR A 136 -10.41 -0.62 -19.40
N PRO A 137 -9.42 -0.35 -20.28
CA PRO A 137 -9.45 0.84 -21.14
C PRO A 137 -10.75 0.97 -21.95
N GLU A 138 -11.35 -0.18 -22.33
CA GLU A 138 -12.55 -0.22 -23.17
C GLU A 138 -13.82 0.08 -22.41
N ASN A 139 -13.89 -0.31 -21.11
CA ASN A 139 -15.13 -0.18 -20.33
C ASN A 139 -15.13 0.99 -19.34
N SER A 140 -13.95 1.47 -18.90
CA SER A 140 -13.81 2.44 -17.79
C SER A 140 -14.59 3.74 -17.95
N GLY A 141 -14.85 4.17 -19.19
CA GLY A 141 -15.63 5.39 -19.46
C GLY A 141 -17.14 5.23 -19.38
N SER A 142 -17.68 4.02 -19.52
CA SER A 142 -19.14 3.79 -19.68
C SER A 142 -19.73 2.80 -18.69
N ILE A 143 -18.92 1.95 -18.09
CA ILE A 143 -19.38 0.83 -17.26
C ILE A 143 -20.27 1.27 -16.09
N TYR A 144 -20.03 2.44 -15.52
CA TYR A 144 -20.81 2.96 -14.40
C TYR A 144 -22.30 3.19 -14.75
N ASN A 145 -22.62 3.45 -16.03
CA ASN A 145 -23.99 3.66 -16.47
C ASN A 145 -24.81 2.38 -16.48
N THR A 146 -24.16 1.23 -16.57
CA THR A 146 -24.80 -0.09 -16.60
C THR A 146 -24.91 -0.74 -15.23
N LEU A 147 -24.38 -0.11 -14.17
CA LEU A 147 -24.54 -0.59 -12.81
C LEU A 147 -26.00 -0.48 -12.38
N SER A 148 -26.61 -1.61 -12.10
CA SER A 148 -27.97 -1.73 -11.57
C SER A 148 -27.93 -2.59 -10.31
N LEU A 149 -28.34 -2.02 -9.19
CA LEU A 149 -28.35 -2.67 -7.88
C LEU A 149 -29.79 -2.66 -7.34
N ASP A 150 -30.15 -3.71 -6.63
CA ASP A 150 -31.40 -3.74 -5.88
C ASP A 150 -31.23 -2.90 -4.59
N VAL A 151 -31.98 -1.81 -4.49
CA VAL A 151 -31.89 -0.88 -3.36
C VAL A 151 -32.42 -1.46 -2.04
N ASP A 152 -33.17 -2.56 -2.12
CA ASP A 152 -33.71 -3.26 -0.95
C ASP A 152 -32.72 -4.25 -0.36
N GLN A 153 -31.63 -4.54 -1.06
CA GLN A 153 -30.50 -5.35 -0.58
C GLN A 153 -29.41 -4.49 0.08
N CYS A 154 -28.52 -5.17 0.81
CA CYS A 154 -27.26 -4.62 1.27
C CYS A 154 -26.21 -4.83 0.15
N ASN A 155 -25.78 -3.76 -0.49
CA ASN A 155 -24.95 -3.80 -1.67
C ASN A 155 -23.49 -3.48 -1.37
N ILE A 156 -22.62 -4.46 -1.58
CA ILE A 156 -21.16 -4.29 -1.57
C ILE A 156 -20.71 -4.27 -3.03
N VAL A 157 -20.05 -3.19 -3.44
CA VAL A 157 -19.48 -3.06 -4.79
C VAL A 157 -17.98 -3.15 -4.72
N VAL A 158 -17.35 -3.93 -5.60
CA VAL A 158 -15.90 -4.19 -5.61
C VAL A 158 -15.28 -3.62 -6.87
N LEU A 159 -14.28 -2.76 -6.74
CA LEU A 159 -13.49 -2.19 -7.83
C LEU A 159 -12.02 -2.10 -7.43
N HIS A 160 -11.13 -2.04 -8.44
CA HIS A 160 -9.72 -1.79 -8.23
C HIS A 160 -9.26 -0.58 -9.02
N GLY A 161 -8.65 0.40 -8.37
CA GLY A 161 -8.15 1.63 -8.98
C GLY A 161 -8.15 2.81 -8.02
N GLN A 162 -7.56 3.91 -8.47
CA GLN A 162 -7.53 5.16 -7.72
C GLN A 162 -8.83 5.95 -7.91
N GLU A 163 -9.45 6.36 -6.83
CA GLU A 163 -10.63 7.21 -6.90
C GLU A 163 -10.30 8.61 -7.41
N SER A 164 -11.22 9.18 -8.18
CA SER A 164 -11.19 10.56 -8.63
C SER A 164 -12.58 11.16 -8.66
N GLU A 165 -12.72 12.40 -8.17
CA GLU A 165 -13.93 13.19 -8.35
C GLU A 165 -13.98 13.87 -9.72
N TYR A 166 -12.84 14.01 -10.36
CA TYR A 166 -12.69 14.63 -11.69
C TYR A 166 -12.56 13.52 -12.74
N SER A 167 -13.29 13.65 -13.83
CA SER A 167 -13.14 12.77 -14.98
C SER A 167 -11.74 12.95 -15.61
N ALA A 168 -10.77 12.21 -15.11
CA ALA A 168 -9.51 12.05 -15.81
C ALA A 168 -9.82 11.20 -17.05
N ARG A 169 -9.47 11.69 -18.23
CA ARG A 169 -9.72 10.99 -19.49
C ARG A 169 -8.95 9.66 -19.49
N ASP A 170 -9.70 8.58 -19.68
CA ASP A 170 -9.25 7.29 -20.24
C ASP A 170 -8.04 6.59 -19.60
N LYS A 171 -8.06 6.45 -18.25
CA LYS A 171 -7.19 5.49 -17.60
C LYS A 171 -8.05 4.43 -16.89
N ALA A 172 -7.87 3.17 -17.23
CA ALA A 172 -8.58 2.04 -16.62
C ALA A 172 -8.44 1.97 -15.09
N GLU A 173 -7.39 2.60 -14.55
CA GLU A 173 -7.10 2.65 -13.11
C GLU A 173 -7.80 3.80 -12.37
N ILE A 174 -8.64 4.60 -13.04
CA ILE A 174 -9.34 5.72 -12.42
C ILE A 174 -10.81 5.37 -12.16
N ILE A 175 -11.21 5.41 -10.90
CA ILE A 175 -12.57 5.18 -10.45
C ILE A 175 -13.31 6.52 -10.33
N HIS A 176 -14.40 6.67 -11.06
CA HIS A 176 -15.23 7.88 -11.05
C HIS A 176 -16.26 7.83 -9.93
N LEU A 177 -15.91 8.33 -8.73
CA LEU A 177 -16.81 8.32 -7.57
C LEU A 177 -18.15 9.03 -7.84
N THR A 178 -18.14 10.11 -8.60
CA THR A 178 -19.36 10.86 -8.95
C THR A 178 -20.37 10.00 -9.69
N ALA A 179 -19.90 9.08 -10.53
CA ALA A 179 -20.76 8.17 -11.28
C ALA A 179 -21.32 7.01 -10.43
N LEU A 180 -20.74 6.76 -9.25
CA LEU A 180 -21.17 5.74 -8.29
C LEU A 180 -22.09 6.28 -7.21
N LYS A 181 -22.12 7.60 -6.99
CA LYS A 181 -23.00 8.24 -5.99
C LYS A 181 -24.48 7.99 -6.31
N ASN A 182 -25.26 7.71 -5.27
CA ASN A 182 -26.72 7.47 -5.33
C ASN A 182 -27.13 6.24 -6.18
N LYS A 183 -26.21 5.27 -6.35
CA LYS A 183 -26.49 4.00 -7.04
C LYS A 183 -27.00 2.88 -6.12
N GLY A 184 -27.20 3.16 -4.83
CA GLY A 184 -27.66 2.14 -3.87
C GLY A 184 -26.50 1.33 -3.25
N ILE A 185 -25.29 1.85 -3.27
CA ILE A 185 -24.12 1.20 -2.70
C ILE A 185 -24.06 1.47 -1.19
N ASP A 186 -23.94 0.43 -0.36
CA ASP A 186 -23.74 0.55 1.09
C ASP A 186 -22.23 0.57 1.43
N TYR A 187 -21.45 -0.26 0.72
CA TYR A 187 -20.01 -0.33 0.90
C TYR A 187 -19.30 -0.51 -0.45
N LEU A 188 -18.43 0.42 -0.80
CA LEU A 188 -17.59 0.32 -1.98
C LEU A 188 -16.20 -0.17 -1.55
N ALA A 189 -15.93 -1.44 -1.81
CA ALA A 189 -14.66 -2.12 -1.53
C ALA A 189 -13.66 -1.82 -2.65
N LEU A 190 -12.58 -1.11 -2.32
CA LEU A 190 -11.57 -0.65 -3.27
C LEU A 190 -10.20 -1.26 -2.96
N GLY A 191 -9.39 -1.53 -4.00
CA GLY A 191 -7.97 -1.78 -3.94
C GLY A 191 -7.18 -0.80 -4.80
N HIS A 192 -5.85 -0.88 -4.79
CA HIS A 192 -4.87 -0.05 -5.48
C HIS A 192 -4.13 0.95 -4.57
N ILE A 193 -4.78 1.47 -3.54
CA ILE A 193 -4.13 2.38 -2.57
C ILE A 193 -3.63 1.57 -1.39
N HIS A 194 -2.32 1.54 -1.17
CA HIS A 194 -1.67 0.70 -0.16
C HIS A 194 -1.83 1.20 1.29
N SER A 195 -2.49 2.33 1.49
CA SER A 195 -2.80 2.88 2.82
C SER A 195 -4.28 2.74 3.13
N TYR A 196 -4.61 2.44 4.40
CA TYR A 196 -6.00 2.42 4.84
C TYR A 196 -6.64 3.80 4.66
N LYS A 197 -7.80 3.81 4.00
CA LYS A 197 -8.62 5.02 3.80
C LYS A 197 -10.09 4.63 3.80
N LYS A 198 -10.91 5.33 4.58
CA LYS A 198 -12.36 5.16 4.58
C LYS A 198 -13.02 6.54 4.57
N GLU A 199 -13.87 6.78 3.60
CA GLU A 199 -14.59 8.03 3.45
C GLU A 199 -16.04 7.79 3.01
N ARG A 200 -16.85 8.84 3.11
CA ARG A 200 -18.25 8.78 2.72
C ARG A 200 -18.39 8.87 1.21
N LEU A 201 -19.14 7.94 0.61
CA LEU A 201 -19.46 7.97 -0.80
C LEU A 201 -20.63 8.92 -1.06
N ASP A 202 -21.74 8.73 -0.35
CA ASP A 202 -22.97 9.53 -0.44
C ASP A 202 -23.79 9.45 0.86
N ALA A 203 -25.10 9.69 0.79
CA ALA A 203 -25.97 9.64 1.97
C ALA A 203 -26.12 8.20 2.53
N ARG A 204 -25.99 7.16 1.69
CA ARG A 204 -26.19 5.76 2.05
C ARG A 204 -24.88 5.05 2.40
N GLY A 205 -23.83 5.22 1.57
CA GLY A 205 -22.68 4.38 1.62
C GLY A 205 -21.34 5.06 1.91
N VAL A 206 -20.34 4.22 2.09
CA VAL A 206 -18.94 4.59 2.25
C VAL A 206 -18.08 3.90 1.20
N TYR A 207 -16.91 4.45 0.89
CA TYR A 207 -15.86 3.73 0.17
C TYR A 207 -14.65 3.50 1.06
N CYS A 208 -13.96 2.41 0.83
CA CYS A 208 -12.85 2.01 1.68
C CYS A 208 -11.74 1.31 0.89
N TYR A 209 -10.52 1.73 1.12
CA TYR A 209 -9.30 1.03 0.78
C TYR A 209 -8.77 0.37 2.06
N PRO A 210 -8.57 -0.94 2.11
CA PRO A 210 -7.99 -1.62 3.28
C PRO A 210 -6.48 -1.33 3.41
N GLY A 211 -5.84 -0.89 2.33
CA GLY A 211 -4.40 -0.86 2.19
C GLY A 211 -3.81 -2.23 1.89
N CYS A 212 -2.49 -2.32 1.80
CA CYS A 212 -1.81 -3.60 1.64
C CYS A 212 -1.77 -4.38 2.97
N LEU A 213 -1.68 -5.72 2.87
CA LEU A 213 -1.68 -6.59 4.06
C LEU A 213 -0.35 -6.52 4.84
N GLU A 214 0.76 -6.28 4.14
CA GLU A 214 2.11 -6.08 4.68
C GLU A 214 2.78 -4.92 3.97
N GLY A 215 3.45 -4.04 4.70
CA GLY A 215 4.30 -3.02 4.09
C GLY A 215 5.52 -3.65 3.41
N ARG A 216 5.78 -3.29 2.16
CA ARG A 216 6.87 -3.84 1.33
C ARG A 216 8.09 -2.94 1.28
N GLY A 217 7.91 -1.65 1.46
CA GLY A 217 8.96 -0.63 1.40
C GLY A 217 8.70 0.54 2.34
N PHE A 218 9.69 1.43 2.47
CA PHE A 218 9.57 2.62 3.34
C PHE A 218 8.69 3.74 2.76
N ASP A 219 8.08 3.55 1.66
CA ASP A 219 6.95 4.30 1.09
C ASP A 219 5.61 3.81 1.67
N GLU A 220 5.59 2.60 2.23
CA GLU A 220 4.45 1.97 2.87
C GLU A 220 4.67 1.85 4.39
N CYS A 221 4.90 2.97 5.07
CA CYS A 221 5.03 3.01 6.53
C CYS A 221 3.66 3.04 7.21
N GLY A 222 3.58 2.48 8.43
CA GLY A 222 2.40 2.56 9.26
C GLY A 222 1.74 1.22 9.55
N GLU A 223 0.43 1.27 9.80
CA GLU A 223 -0.37 0.07 10.07
C GLU A 223 -0.84 -0.55 8.77
N HIS A 224 -0.70 -1.87 8.67
CA HIS A 224 -1.17 -2.65 7.54
C HIS A 224 -2.06 -3.80 8.02
N GLY A 225 -3.02 -4.21 7.19
CA GLY A 225 -3.98 -5.22 7.59
C GLY A 225 -5.15 -5.33 6.60
N PHE A 226 -6.33 -5.51 7.13
CA PHE A 226 -7.56 -5.68 6.36
C PHE A 226 -8.74 -5.02 7.07
N VAL A 227 -9.89 -4.95 6.41
CA VAL A 227 -11.13 -4.44 7.01
C VAL A 227 -12.07 -5.60 7.29
N MET A 228 -12.60 -5.66 8.51
CA MET A 228 -13.69 -6.53 8.89
C MET A 228 -15.00 -5.77 8.74
N LEU A 229 -15.92 -6.31 7.95
CA LEU A 229 -17.29 -5.83 7.85
C LEU A 229 -18.17 -6.69 8.77
N ASP A 230 -18.96 -6.04 9.59
CA ASP A 230 -20.01 -6.66 10.37
C ASP A 230 -21.38 -6.16 9.86
N ILE A 231 -22.16 -7.06 9.30
CA ILE A 231 -23.42 -6.74 8.61
C ILE A 231 -24.59 -7.24 9.45
N ASP A 232 -25.42 -6.31 9.88
CA ASP A 232 -26.73 -6.64 10.42
C ASP A 232 -27.67 -7.04 9.28
N GLU A 233 -27.92 -8.32 9.16
CA GLU A 233 -28.75 -8.89 8.09
C GLU A 233 -30.22 -8.42 8.14
N LEU A 234 -30.72 -7.94 9.30
CA LEU A 234 -32.09 -7.45 9.42
C LEU A 234 -32.24 -6.04 8.86
N THR A 235 -31.28 -5.17 9.16
CA THR A 235 -31.32 -3.77 8.76
C THR A 235 -30.56 -3.49 7.47
N GLY A 236 -29.58 -4.34 7.12
CA GLY A 236 -28.63 -4.13 6.06
C GLY A 236 -27.53 -3.12 6.43
N THR A 237 -27.40 -2.77 7.71
CA THR A 237 -26.37 -1.85 8.18
C THR A 237 -25.01 -2.53 8.18
N ILE A 238 -23.98 -1.87 7.65
CA ILE A 238 -22.60 -2.33 7.65
C ILE A 238 -21.78 -1.50 8.64
N ASP A 239 -21.20 -2.16 9.63
CA ASP A 239 -20.09 -1.60 10.41
C ASP A 239 -18.77 -2.12 9.87
N SER A 240 -17.78 -1.27 9.72
CA SER A 240 -16.48 -1.63 9.13
C SER A 240 -15.33 -1.16 10.00
N THR A 241 -14.49 -2.12 10.42
CA THR A 241 -13.38 -1.92 11.33
C THR A 241 -12.07 -2.35 10.68
N PHE A 242 -11.07 -1.47 10.68
CA PHE A 242 -9.72 -1.83 10.26
C PHE A 242 -9.06 -2.70 11.33
N ILE A 243 -8.50 -3.83 10.91
CA ILE A 243 -7.78 -4.78 11.76
C ILE A 243 -6.29 -4.72 11.38
N PRO A 244 -5.43 -4.10 12.20
CA PRO A 244 -3.99 -4.17 12.00
C PRO A 244 -3.52 -5.62 12.11
N PHE A 245 -2.85 -6.13 11.06
CA PHE A 245 -2.55 -7.55 10.98
C PHE A 245 -1.14 -7.88 10.49
N ALA A 246 -0.41 -6.90 9.99
CA ALA A 246 0.94 -7.09 9.48
C ALA A 246 1.89 -7.69 10.53
N SER A 247 2.74 -8.59 10.09
CA SER A 247 3.79 -9.23 10.93
C SER A 247 4.82 -8.22 11.41
N ARG A 248 5.14 -7.23 10.57
CA ARG A 248 6.13 -6.20 10.85
C ARG A 248 5.61 -4.82 10.46
N LYS A 249 6.08 -3.81 11.20
CA LYS A 249 5.82 -2.40 10.90
C LYS A 249 7.06 -1.73 10.34
N LEU A 250 6.85 -0.80 9.43
CA LEU A 250 7.88 0.03 8.84
C LEU A 250 7.77 1.45 9.39
N TYR A 251 8.90 2.03 9.76
CA TYR A 251 8.95 3.39 10.28
C TYR A 251 10.03 4.20 9.59
N THR A 252 9.73 5.42 9.23
CA THR A 252 10.72 6.44 8.86
C THR A 252 10.85 7.41 10.01
N ILE A 253 12.05 7.52 10.57
CA ILE A 253 12.37 8.37 11.72
C ILE A 253 13.23 9.52 11.21
N PRO A 254 12.69 10.73 11.10
CA PRO A 254 13.51 11.90 10.80
C PRO A 254 14.38 12.23 12.01
N VAL A 255 15.67 12.49 11.74
CA VAL A 255 16.65 12.89 12.75
C VAL A 255 17.27 14.21 12.30
N ASP A 256 16.95 15.28 13.01
CA ASP A 256 17.57 16.58 12.74
C ASP A 256 19.00 16.62 13.31
N ILE A 257 19.96 16.65 12.40
CA ILE A 257 21.39 16.71 12.72
C ILE A 257 21.98 18.11 12.60
N THR A 258 21.13 19.13 12.54
CA THR A 258 21.59 20.54 12.43
C THR A 258 22.55 20.88 13.57
N GLY A 259 23.72 21.36 13.20
CA GLY A 259 24.79 21.78 14.13
C GLY A 259 25.54 20.65 14.80
N CYS A 260 25.36 19.39 14.41
CA CYS A 260 26.23 18.30 14.85
C CYS A 260 27.61 18.45 14.20
N GLU A 261 28.66 18.30 15.01
CA GLU A 261 30.07 18.38 14.57
C GLU A 261 30.70 16.98 14.45
N SER A 262 30.13 15.97 15.10
CA SER A 262 30.68 14.61 15.15
C SER A 262 29.64 13.51 14.93
N THR A 263 30.12 12.36 14.47
CA THR A 263 29.32 11.12 14.35
C THR A 263 28.71 10.71 15.69
N THR A 264 29.39 10.98 16.82
CA THR A 264 28.87 10.68 18.17
C THR A 264 27.61 11.51 18.48
N GLU A 265 27.61 12.81 18.19
CA GLU A 265 26.45 13.67 18.39
C GLU A 265 25.25 13.22 17.52
N ILE A 266 25.51 12.85 16.27
CA ILE A 266 24.49 12.28 15.38
C ILE A 266 23.91 10.99 15.99
N MET A 267 24.77 10.11 16.51
CA MET A 267 24.34 8.87 17.17
C MET A 267 23.46 9.15 18.39
N GLU A 268 23.80 10.15 19.21
CA GLU A 268 22.99 10.54 20.37
C GLU A 268 21.61 11.07 19.95
N ARG A 269 21.54 11.87 18.88
CA ARG A 269 20.25 12.32 18.32
C ARG A 269 19.40 11.15 17.81
N MET A 270 20.01 10.20 17.08
CA MET A 270 19.31 8.99 16.63
C MET A 270 18.79 8.18 17.82
N ARG A 271 19.58 8.03 18.91
CA ARG A 271 19.14 7.36 20.13
C ARG A 271 17.98 8.09 20.80
N ALA A 272 18.05 9.41 20.89
CA ALA A 272 16.98 10.23 21.48
C ALA A 272 15.67 10.10 20.69
N GLU A 273 15.73 10.08 19.36
CA GLU A 273 14.55 9.88 18.51
C GLU A 273 13.97 8.46 18.59
N THR A 274 14.74 7.50 19.05
CA THR A 274 14.32 6.10 19.21
C THR A 274 13.82 5.81 20.62
N ALA A 275 14.47 6.43 21.62
CA ALA A 275 14.22 6.16 23.04
C ALA A 275 12.77 6.46 23.46
N GLY A 276 12.16 5.53 24.17
CA GLY A 276 10.82 5.72 24.74
C GLY A 276 9.66 5.69 23.76
N LYS A 277 9.90 5.54 22.45
CA LYS A 277 8.83 5.50 21.43
C LYS A 277 8.27 4.10 21.17
N GLY A 278 8.84 3.07 21.82
CA GLY A 278 8.28 1.72 21.81
C GLY A 278 8.29 1.01 20.45
N TYR A 279 9.23 1.35 19.56
CA TYR A 279 9.37 0.65 18.28
C TYR A 279 9.69 -0.84 18.52
N PRO A 280 8.90 -1.79 17.98
CA PRO A 280 9.18 -3.21 18.16
C PRO A 280 10.49 -3.63 17.50
N GLU A 281 11.26 -4.51 18.14
CA GLU A 281 12.51 -5.05 17.61
C GLU A 281 12.34 -5.72 16.21
N LYS A 282 11.17 -6.27 15.95
CA LYS A 282 10.82 -6.90 14.66
C LYS A 282 10.55 -5.90 13.53
N SER A 283 10.62 -4.59 13.79
CA SER A 283 10.32 -3.55 12.80
C SER A 283 11.45 -3.33 11.80
N LEU A 284 11.11 -2.70 10.69
CA LEU A 284 12.06 -2.12 9.74
C LEU A 284 12.14 -0.61 10.02
N ILE A 285 13.32 -0.10 10.26
CA ILE A 285 13.53 1.32 10.59
C ILE A 285 14.38 1.98 9.50
N LYS A 286 13.90 3.11 8.99
CA LYS A 286 14.70 4.03 8.18
C LYS A 286 14.92 5.31 8.98
N TYR A 287 16.17 5.56 9.37
CA TYR A 287 16.54 6.88 9.85
C TYR A 287 16.78 7.79 8.65
N GLU A 288 16.14 8.95 8.63
CA GLU A 288 16.37 9.97 7.62
C GLU A 288 17.04 11.16 8.30
N LEU A 289 18.35 11.29 8.07
CA LEU A 289 19.13 12.42 8.59
C LEU A 289 18.76 13.66 7.79
N VAL A 290 18.28 14.69 8.48
CA VAL A 290 17.86 15.96 7.89
C VAL A 290 18.56 17.12 8.57
N GLY A 291 18.45 18.32 7.99
CA GLY A 291 19.02 19.54 8.57
C GLY A 291 20.33 19.93 7.91
N LYS A 292 21.10 20.81 8.58
CA LYS A 292 22.31 21.43 8.03
C LYS A 292 23.49 21.27 8.96
N ILE A 293 24.57 20.71 8.42
CA ILE A 293 25.83 20.51 9.15
C ILE A 293 27.00 21.25 8.47
N ASP A 294 28.02 21.56 9.20
CA ASP A 294 29.25 22.13 8.63
C ASP A 294 29.92 21.10 7.70
N VAL A 295 30.60 21.60 6.67
CA VAL A 295 31.34 20.75 5.72
C VAL A 295 32.53 20.01 6.40
N GLU A 296 33.02 20.52 7.51
CA GLU A 296 34.11 19.90 8.29
C GLU A 296 33.57 18.89 9.34
N SER A 297 32.27 18.80 9.52
CA SER A 297 31.66 17.86 10.46
C SER A 297 31.92 16.41 10.08
N GLU A 298 32.24 15.59 11.06
CA GLU A 298 32.45 14.15 10.88
C GLU A 298 31.10 13.42 10.83
N LYS A 299 30.85 12.69 9.74
CA LYS A 299 29.63 11.91 9.56
C LYS A 299 29.93 10.54 8.94
N ASP A 300 30.06 9.53 9.80
CA ASP A 300 30.32 8.14 9.41
C ASP A 300 28.99 7.34 9.41
N ILE A 301 28.37 7.22 8.24
CA ILE A 301 27.09 6.52 8.07
C ILE A 301 27.24 5.03 8.33
N ASP A 302 28.37 4.40 7.95
CA ASP A 302 28.60 2.97 8.14
C ASP A 302 28.76 2.63 9.62
N PHE A 303 29.47 3.47 10.37
CA PHE A 303 29.56 3.34 11.82
C PHE A 303 28.18 3.46 12.48
N LEU A 304 27.39 4.47 12.13
CA LEU A 304 26.04 4.65 12.65
C LEU A 304 25.16 3.44 12.31
N LEU A 305 25.20 2.96 11.07
CA LEU A 305 24.43 1.78 10.65
C LEU A 305 24.83 0.56 11.47
N HIS A 306 26.12 0.33 11.70
CA HIS A 306 26.61 -0.78 12.51
C HIS A 306 26.08 -0.69 13.96
N GLN A 307 26.03 0.51 14.56
CA GLN A 307 25.55 0.72 15.94
C GLN A 307 24.06 0.44 16.10
N PHE A 308 23.23 0.65 15.07
CA PHE A 308 21.78 0.49 15.16
C PHE A 308 21.23 -0.79 14.52
N SER A 309 22.02 -1.47 13.68
CA SER A 309 21.58 -2.64 12.90
C SER A 309 21.11 -3.83 13.74
N HIS A 310 21.56 -3.94 15.00
CA HIS A 310 21.19 -5.05 15.91
C HIS A 310 19.94 -4.75 16.76
N LEU A 311 19.43 -3.50 16.73
CA LEU A 311 18.28 -3.10 17.54
C LEU A 311 16.94 -3.51 16.90
N PHE A 312 16.93 -3.68 15.59
CA PHE A 312 15.71 -3.94 14.82
C PHE A 312 15.95 -5.00 13.75
N TYR A 313 14.87 -5.56 13.23
CA TYR A 313 14.96 -6.54 12.15
C TYR A 313 15.75 -6.01 10.94
N PHE A 314 15.51 -4.76 10.57
CA PHE A 314 16.25 -4.10 9.51
C PHE A 314 16.40 -2.60 9.79
N VAL A 315 17.59 -2.08 9.56
CA VAL A 315 17.89 -0.65 9.69
C VAL A 315 18.48 -0.13 8.40
N LYS A 316 18.02 1.03 7.97
CA LYS A 316 18.58 1.82 6.88
C LYS A 316 18.79 3.25 7.35
N ILE A 317 19.88 3.86 6.93
CA ILE A 317 20.11 5.29 7.11
C ILE A 317 20.08 5.94 5.73
N LYS A 318 19.27 6.96 5.58
CA LYS A 318 19.23 7.84 4.41
C LYS A 318 19.73 9.20 4.84
N ASP A 319 20.79 9.66 4.21
CA ASP A 319 21.29 11.00 4.40
C ASP A 319 20.58 11.95 3.43
N SER A 320 19.78 12.85 3.98
CA SER A 320 19.08 13.95 3.30
C SER A 320 19.51 15.29 3.88
N SER A 321 20.63 15.33 4.65
CA SER A 321 21.17 16.56 5.21
C SER A 321 21.90 17.40 4.16
N GLU A 322 21.90 18.71 4.37
CA GLU A 322 22.61 19.67 3.53
C GLU A 322 23.91 20.12 4.23
N TYR A 323 24.96 20.38 3.45
CA TYR A 323 26.17 20.99 3.99
C TYR A 323 26.04 22.52 4.00
N LEU A 324 26.35 23.12 5.16
CA LEU A 324 26.58 24.54 5.27
C LEU A 324 28.01 24.84 4.77
N VAL A 325 28.07 25.60 3.70
CA VAL A 325 29.33 26.09 3.19
C VAL A 325 29.39 27.59 3.47
N ASP A 326 30.29 28.05 4.33
CA ASP A 326 30.58 29.47 4.48
C ASP A 326 31.37 29.98 3.27
N TYR A 327 30.62 30.29 2.20
CA TYR A 327 31.22 30.81 0.97
C TYR A 327 32.04 32.09 1.20
N ALA A 328 31.70 32.90 2.19
CA ALA A 328 32.42 34.14 2.48
C ALA A 328 33.79 33.88 3.14
N ALA A 329 33.89 32.86 4.01
CA ALA A 329 35.14 32.40 4.59
C ALA A 329 36.01 31.75 3.49
N PHE A 330 35.45 30.83 2.72
CA PHE A 330 36.18 30.16 1.65
C PHE A 330 36.63 31.08 0.51
N ALA A 331 35.87 32.14 0.22
CA ALA A 331 36.28 33.14 -0.77
C ALA A 331 37.59 33.87 -0.37
N LYS A 332 37.91 33.93 0.91
CA LYS A 332 39.15 34.53 1.44
C LYS A 332 40.29 33.51 1.61
N ASP A 333 39.98 32.22 1.54
CA ASP A 333 40.97 31.16 1.69
C ASP A 333 41.89 31.13 0.46
N LYS A 334 43.20 31.12 0.70
CA LYS A 334 44.23 31.08 -0.33
C LYS A 334 44.61 29.65 -0.77
N SER A 335 43.98 28.65 -0.17
CA SER A 335 44.15 27.25 -0.53
C SER A 335 43.55 26.89 -1.87
N LEU A 336 43.89 25.71 -2.38
CA LEU A 336 43.28 25.12 -3.60
C LEU A 336 41.76 24.97 -3.42
N LYS A 337 41.28 24.69 -2.21
CA LYS A 337 39.87 24.58 -1.84
C LYS A 337 39.17 25.93 -2.04
N GLY A 338 39.76 27.02 -1.57
CA GLY A 338 39.23 28.38 -1.77
C GLY A 338 39.18 28.77 -3.24
N GLU A 339 40.20 28.41 -4.02
CA GLU A 339 40.24 28.69 -5.46
C GLU A 339 39.17 27.90 -6.22
N PHE A 340 38.95 26.63 -5.89
CA PHE A 340 37.91 25.82 -6.45
C PHE A 340 36.52 26.42 -6.18
N ILE A 341 36.24 26.82 -4.94
CA ILE A 341 34.95 27.42 -4.56
C ILE A 341 34.73 28.75 -5.29
N ARG A 342 35.75 29.64 -5.38
CA ARG A 342 35.65 30.87 -6.18
C ARG A 342 35.32 30.60 -7.64
N THR A 343 35.90 29.55 -8.22
CA THR A 343 35.66 29.13 -9.59
C THR A 343 34.23 28.64 -9.78
N VAL A 344 33.76 27.78 -8.89
CA VAL A 344 32.37 27.25 -8.93
C VAL A 344 31.34 28.34 -8.73
N MET A 345 31.56 29.27 -7.81
CA MET A 345 30.69 30.42 -7.61
C MET A 345 30.64 31.33 -8.85
N GLY A 346 31.79 31.53 -9.50
CA GLY A 346 31.86 32.28 -10.76
C GLY A 346 31.05 31.60 -11.88
N LEU A 347 31.10 30.29 -12.01
CA LEU A 347 30.35 29.52 -12.97
C LEU A 347 28.84 29.52 -12.67
N SER A 348 28.45 29.41 -11.39
CA SER A 348 27.04 29.45 -10.98
C SER A 348 26.36 30.80 -11.28
N LEU A 349 27.10 31.90 -11.10
CA LEU A 349 26.61 33.24 -11.45
C LEU A 349 26.40 33.44 -12.97
N ILE A 350 27.16 32.74 -13.80
CA ILE A 350 27.01 32.78 -15.24
C ILE A 350 25.73 32.07 -15.68
N HIS A 351 25.36 30.96 -15.03
CA HIS A 351 24.11 30.24 -15.34
C HIS A 351 22.83 30.92 -14.85
N ILE A 352 22.90 31.76 -13.82
CA ILE A 352 21.76 32.53 -13.32
C ILE A 352 21.45 33.74 -14.25
N SER A 353 22.41 34.20 -15.04
CA SER A 353 22.24 35.37 -15.92
C SER A 353 21.73 35.06 -17.33
N GLU A 354 21.62 33.79 -17.72
CA GLU A 354 21.01 33.42 -19.00
C GLU A 354 19.53 33.00 -18.79
N PRO A 355 18.56 33.81 -19.28
CA PRO A 355 17.17 33.37 -19.32
C PRO A 355 17.04 32.26 -20.36
N THR A 356 16.63 31.05 -19.92
CA THR A 356 16.26 29.93 -20.80
C THR A 356 15.19 30.41 -21.79
N ARG A 357 15.59 30.69 -23.03
CA ARG A 357 14.66 30.79 -24.14
C ARG A 357 14.09 29.41 -24.40
N HIS A 358 12.87 29.19 -23.98
CA HIS A 358 12.06 28.07 -24.46
C HIS A 358 11.91 28.23 -25.97
N ALA A 359 12.59 27.41 -26.73
CA ALA A 359 12.26 27.18 -28.12
C ALA A 359 10.92 26.44 -28.17
N GLN A 360 9.86 27.15 -28.50
CA GLN A 360 8.65 26.54 -29.04
C GLN A 360 9.03 25.90 -30.36
N ILE A 361 8.96 24.60 -30.44
CA ILE A 361 8.92 23.90 -31.72
C ILE A 361 7.46 23.52 -31.94
N SER A 362 6.93 24.06 -33.03
CA SER A 362 5.62 23.84 -33.64
C SER A 362 5.30 22.38 -33.92
#